data_6b376260e984f0fdf315c53dd143ffcb
#
_entry.id   6b376260e984f0fdf315c53dd143ffcb
#
_cell.length_a   1.000
_cell.length_b   1.000
_cell.length_c   1.000
_cell.angle_alpha   90.00
_cell.angle_beta   90.00
_cell.angle_gamma   90.00
#
_symmetry.space_group_name_H-M   'P 1'
#
loop_
_entity.id
_entity.type
_entity.pdbx_description
1 polymer ?
#
loop_
_entity_poly.entity_id
_entity_poly.type
_entity_poly.pdbx_seq_one_letter_code
_entity_poly.pdbx_strand_id
1 'polypeptide(L)'
;MSKLAERMKELRVENKMKQTEVAKAVGVSISAYCSYEYGNRDPQTATLVALAQLYHVSADYLLGVSEPALEEAARIILASNSPRRKELLGQMGIQEFKVSAPNVDESVAEGLSPARIVEELSQRKARAAKKAGPKDIVIAADTVVALDGSVLGKPRSGEDAFAMLSALSGREHHVYTGVTVHQGERAVTEHEETAVRFRALSPDEIRGYIATGEPMDKAGAYGIQGDYSNVVGLPVFRLGRILAGFGIDLLKCGDITQPGLFCK
;
A
#
# COMPACT_ATOMS: atom_id res chain seq x y z
N MET A 1 12.23 41.89 -8.54
CA MET A 1 11.69 41.37 -7.27
C MET A 1 12.56 40.20 -6.88
N SER A 2 12.86 40.01 -5.60
CA SER A 2 13.62 38.82 -5.21
C SER A 2 12.80 37.56 -5.42
N LYS A 3 13.44 36.41 -5.69
CA LYS A 3 12.73 35.13 -5.89
C LYS A 3 11.89 34.77 -4.67
N LEU A 4 12.40 35.10 -3.47
CA LEU A 4 11.65 34.93 -2.21
C LEU A 4 10.34 35.74 -2.21
N ALA A 5 10.34 37.00 -2.61
CA ALA A 5 9.14 37.83 -2.64
C ALA A 5 8.12 37.33 -3.64
N GLU A 6 8.55 36.86 -4.82
CA GLU A 6 7.69 36.23 -5.82
C GLU A 6 6.99 34.99 -5.26
N ARG A 7 7.76 34.07 -4.66
CA ARG A 7 7.23 32.83 -4.10
C ARG A 7 6.31 33.05 -2.90
N MET A 8 6.63 34.02 -2.03
CA MET A 8 5.73 34.39 -0.93
C MET A 8 4.36 34.86 -1.44
N LYS A 9 4.35 35.68 -2.52
CA LYS A 9 3.10 36.16 -3.15
C LYS A 9 2.33 35.02 -3.81
N GLU A 10 3.01 34.17 -4.59
CA GLU A 10 2.43 33.01 -5.27
C GLU A 10 1.76 32.08 -4.26
N LEU A 11 2.48 31.64 -3.23
CA LEU A 11 1.97 30.75 -2.18
C LEU A 11 0.76 31.35 -1.44
N ARG A 12 0.82 32.65 -1.10
CA ARG A 12 -0.33 33.31 -0.47
C ARG A 12 -1.57 33.28 -1.35
N VAL A 13 -1.41 33.57 -2.65
CA VAL A 13 -2.53 33.57 -3.61
C VAL A 13 -3.09 32.17 -3.82
N GLU A 14 -2.23 31.16 -4.00
CA GLU A 14 -2.58 29.76 -4.14
C GLU A 14 -3.38 29.24 -2.92
N ASN A 15 -2.95 29.62 -1.71
CA ASN A 15 -3.64 29.28 -0.48
C ASN A 15 -4.85 30.21 -0.18
N LYS A 16 -5.22 31.12 -1.09
CA LYS A 16 -6.36 32.05 -0.97
C LYS A 16 -6.32 32.90 0.31
N MET A 17 -5.14 33.20 0.83
CA MET A 17 -4.96 33.98 2.05
C MET A 17 -4.80 35.47 1.76
N LYS A 18 -5.29 36.31 2.71
CA LYS A 18 -5.01 37.76 2.72
C LYS A 18 -3.65 38.03 3.36
N GLN A 19 -3.00 39.12 2.99
CA GLN A 19 -1.74 39.54 3.62
C GLN A 19 -1.83 39.68 5.15
N THR A 20 -3.00 40.13 5.64
CA THR A 20 -3.29 40.25 7.09
C THR A 20 -3.29 38.89 7.79
N GLU A 21 -3.81 37.86 7.13
CA GLU A 21 -3.92 36.51 7.69
C GLU A 21 -2.51 35.87 7.78
N VAL A 22 -1.71 36.01 6.73
CA VAL A 22 -0.33 35.51 6.71
C VAL A 22 0.51 36.23 7.76
N ALA A 23 0.46 37.57 7.83
CA ALA A 23 1.19 38.35 8.82
C ALA A 23 0.89 37.91 10.25
N LYS A 24 -0.41 37.67 10.55
CA LYS A 24 -0.86 37.15 11.84
C LYS A 24 -0.33 35.74 12.10
N ALA A 25 -0.39 34.84 11.10
CA ALA A 25 0.03 33.45 11.22
C ALA A 25 1.54 33.33 11.50
N VAL A 26 2.37 34.18 10.87
CA VAL A 26 3.82 34.14 11.06
C VAL A 26 4.34 35.12 12.14
N GLY A 27 3.44 35.78 12.88
CA GLY A 27 3.78 36.60 14.05
C GLY A 27 4.46 37.92 13.73
N VAL A 28 4.17 38.54 12.58
CA VAL A 28 4.74 39.85 12.21
C VAL A 28 3.65 40.90 11.96
N SER A 29 4.04 42.20 11.96
CA SER A 29 3.10 43.24 11.56
C SER A 29 2.75 43.16 10.08
N ILE A 30 1.55 43.60 9.71
CA ILE A 30 1.16 43.65 8.30
C ILE A 30 2.11 44.48 7.44
N SER A 31 2.59 45.60 7.95
CA SER A 31 3.56 46.45 7.27
C SER A 31 4.90 45.73 6.98
N ALA A 32 5.38 44.94 7.96
CA ALA A 32 6.56 44.11 7.78
C ALA A 32 6.34 43.03 6.70
N TYR A 33 5.22 42.31 6.77
CA TYR A 33 4.87 41.27 5.78
C TYR A 33 4.75 41.86 4.37
N CYS A 34 4.06 42.98 4.21
CA CYS A 34 3.97 43.69 2.91
C CYS A 34 5.36 44.06 2.36
N SER A 35 6.26 44.55 3.23
CA SER A 35 7.62 44.88 2.83
C SER A 35 8.39 43.65 2.34
N TYR A 36 8.17 42.48 2.93
CA TYR A 36 8.77 41.22 2.48
C TYR A 36 8.19 40.78 1.13
N GLU A 37 6.86 40.79 0.97
CA GLU A 37 6.17 40.34 -0.24
C GLU A 37 6.47 41.29 -1.44
N TYR A 38 6.71 42.57 -1.19
CA TYR A 38 7.14 43.52 -2.24
C TYR A 38 8.65 43.54 -2.51
N GLY A 39 9.43 42.75 -1.75
CA GLY A 39 10.87 42.65 -1.92
C GLY A 39 11.65 43.89 -1.42
N ASN A 40 11.04 44.73 -0.59
CA ASN A 40 11.67 45.91 -0.01
C ASN A 40 12.56 45.57 1.20
N ARG A 41 12.34 44.40 1.78
CA ARG A 41 13.10 43.90 2.94
C ARG A 41 13.02 42.36 2.98
N ASP A 42 14.08 41.73 3.43
CA ASP A 42 14.11 40.29 3.67
C ASP A 42 13.55 39.93 5.07
N PRO A 43 12.79 38.84 5.21
CA PRO A 43 12.37 38.37 6.50
C PRO A 43 13.55 37.81 7.32
N GLN A 44 13.47 37.95 8.64
CA GLN A 44 14.41 37.27 9.54
C GLN A 44 14.25 35.74 9.45
N THR A 45 15.29 35.01 9.84
CA THR A 45 15.29 33.53 9.81
C THR A 45 14.08 32.91 10.51
N ALA A 46 13.67 33.46 11.65
CA ALA A 46 12.48 32.94 12.36
C ALA A 46 11.20 33.13 11.55
N THR A 47 11.04 34.26 10.85
CA THR A 47 9.88 34.48 9.96
C THR A 47 9.94 33.61 8.73
N LEU A 48 11.13 33.36 8.15
CA LEU A 48 11.31 32.47 7.02
C LEU A 48 10.91 31.04 7.38
N VAL A 49 11.32 30.56 8.56
CA VAL A 49 10.92 29.24 9.07
C VAL A 49 9.40 29.17 9.28
N ALA A 50 8.78 30.20 9.85
CA ALA A 50 7.33 30.26 10.04
C ALA A 50 6.57 30.27 8.71
N LEU A 51 7.07 30.95 7.68
CA LEU A 51 6.50 30.93 6.32
C LEU A 51 6.60 29.55 5.68
N ALA A 52 7.78 28.90 5.81
CA ALA A 52 8.00 27.55 5.30
C ALA A 52 7.02 26.53 5.93
N GLN A 53 6.82 26.64 7.25
CA GLN A 53 5.86 25.82 7.98
C GLN A 53 4.40 26.11 7.59
N LEU A 54 4.04 27.40 7.47
CA LEU A 54 2.68 27.81 7.10
C LEU A 54 2.25 27.27 5.73
N TYR A 55 3.17 27.30 4.77
CA TYR A 55 2.91 26.88 3.40
C TYR A 55 3.33 25.45 3.10
N HIS A 56 3.85 24.71 4.09
CA HIS A 56 4.36 23.34 3.93
C HIS A 56 5.41 23.20 2.82
N VAL A 57 6.32 24.18 2.70
CA VAL A 57 7.41 24.17 1.74
C VAL A 57 8.77 24.25 2.45
N SER A 58 9.86 23.90 1.76
CA SER A 58 11.20 24.07 2.32
C SER A 58 11.64 25.55 2.31
N ALA A 59 12.55 25.93 3.23
CA ALA A 59 13.19 27.25 3.20
C ALA A 59 14.00 27.46 1.90
N ASP A 60 14.63 26.39 1.38
CA ASP A 60 15.37 26.40 0.12
C ASP A 60 14.48 26.74 -1.07
N TYR A 61 13.24 26.22 -1.06
CA TYR A 61 12.25 26.61 -2.04
C TYR A 61 11.92 28.10 -1.94
N LEU A 62 11.58 28.60 -0.74
CA LEU A 62 11.29 30.02 -0.55
C LEU A 62 12.43 30.92 -1.01
N LEU A 63 13.66 30.53 -0.73
CA LEU A 63 14.88 31.27 -1.11
C LEU A 63 15.23 31.15 -2.60
N GLY A 64 14.58 30.27 -3.34
CA GLY A 64 14.88 30.06 -4.76
C GLY A 64 16.09 29.19 -5.03
N VAL A 65 16.62 28.50 -4.02
CA VAL A 65 17.77 27.58 -4.13
C VAL A 65 17.35 26.25 -4.74
N SER A 66 16.12 25.82 -4.49
CA SER A 66 15.53 24.64 -5.10
C SER A 66 14.22 24.99 -5.82
N GLU A 67 13.87 24.25 -6.87
CA GLU A 67 12.50 24.22 -7.37
C GLU A 67 11.60 23.60 -6.28
N PRO A 68 10.24 23.83 -6.33
CA PRO A 68 9.38 23.15 -5.41
C PRO A 68 9.74 21.68 -5.53
N ALA A 69 10.26 21.08 -4.48
CA ALA A 69 10.09 19.67 -4.36
C ALA A 69 8.57 19.51 -4.36
N LEU A 70 7.98 19.15 -5.49
CA LEU A 70 6.68 18.50 -5.48
C LEU A 70 6.90 17.39 -4.48
N GLU A 71 6.39 17.56 -3.24
CA GLU A 71 6.27 16.42 -2.36
C GLU A 71 5.43 15.45 -3.16
N GLU A 72 6.12 14.54 -3.88
CA GLU A 72 5.41 13.46 -4.55
C GLU A 72 4.57 12.83 -3.44
N ALA A 73 3.27 13.00 -3.55
CA ALA A 73 2.33 12.40 -2.63
C ALA A 73 2.68 10.93 -2.51
N ALA A 74 2.74 10.42 -1.29
CA ALA A 74 3.08 9.02 -1.05
C ALA A 74 2.19 8.13 -1.92
N ARG A 75 2.79 7.39 -2.84
CA ARG A 75 2.07 6.49 -3.75
C ARG A 75 1.88 5.15 -3.09
N ILE A 76 0.75 4.54 -3.34
CA ILE A 76 0.54 3.14 -2.97
C ILE A 76 1.06 2.26 -4.11
N ILE A 77 1.86 1.26 -3.76
CA ILE A 77 2.45 0.29 -4.70
C ILE A 77 2.04 -1.11 -4.26
N LEU A 78 1.31 -1.81 -5.11
CA LEU A 78 1.01 -3.22 -4.91
C LEU A 78 2.14 -4.08 -5.52
N ALA A 79 2.87 -4.79 -4.68
CA ALA A 79 3.93 -5.71 -5.08
C ALA A 79 3.35 -7.08 -5.49
N SER A 80 2.37 -7.07 -6.39
CA SER A 80 1.70 -8.29 -6.88
C SER A 80 1.02 -8.06 -8.22
N ASN A 81 1.10 -9.06 -9.12
CA ASN A 81 0.32 -9.08 -10.37
C ASN A 81 -1.08 -9.69 -10.21
N SER A 82 -1.41 -10.28 -9.05
CA SER A 82 -2.68 -10.97 -8.83
C SER A 82 -3.88 -10.05 -9.12
N PRO A 83 -4.76 -10.40 -10.07
CA PRO A 83 -5.98 -9.63 -10.34
C PRO A 83 -6.88 -9.53 -9.10
N ARG A 84 -6.97 -10.61 -8.34
CA ARG A 84 -7.77 -10.69 -7.10
C ARG A 84 -7.31 -9.69 -6.03
N ARG A 85 -5.99 -9.53 -5.84
CA ARG A 85 -5.44 -8.55 -4.90
C ARG A 85 -5.70 -7.12 -5.33
N LYS A 86 -5.65 -6.85 -6.65
CA LYS A 86 -6.01 -5.54 -7.21
C LYS A 86 -7.47 -5.20 -6.95
N GLU A 87 -8.35 -6.17 -7.18
CA GLU A 87 -9.79 -6.04 -6.93
C GLU A 87 -10.09 -5.78 -5.45
N LEU A 88 -9.48 -6.56 -4.55
CA LEU A 88 -9.64 -6.37 -3.10
C LEU A 88 -9.15 -5.01 -2.61
N LEU A 89 -8.04 -4.49 -3.15
CA LEU A 89 -7.62 -3.11 -2.85
C LEU A 89 -8.66 -2.08 -3.32
N GLY A 90 -9.24 -2.27 -4.51
CA GLY A 90 -10.31 -1.43 -5.01
C GLY A 90 -11.55 -1.46 -4.11
N GLN A 91 -11.95 -2.64 -3.62
CA GLN A 91 -13.07 -2.82 -2.68
C GLN A 91 -12.78 -2.15 -1.32
N MET A 92 -11.52 -2.05 -0.90
CA MET A 92 -11.10 -1.28 0.28
C MET A 92 -11.14 0.25 0.07
N GLY A 93 -11.48 0.74 -1.12
CA GLY A 93 -11.46 2.16 -1.46
C GLY A 93 -10.12 2.67 -1.99
N ILE A 94 -9.09 1.81 -2.11
CA ILE A 94 -7.79 2.17 -2.69
C ILE A 94 -7.87 1.99 -4.20
N GLN A 95 -8.25 3.05 -4.91
CA GLN A 95 -8.48 3.03 -6.36
C GLN A 95 -7.21 3.38 -7.15
N GLU A 96 -6.36 4.25 -6.59
CA GLU A 96 -5.13 4.69 -7.24
C GLU A 96 -3.92 4.02 -6.60
N PHE A 97 -3.32 3.08 -7.29
CA PHE A 97 -2.07 2.43 -6.91
C PHE A 97 -1.27 2.02 -8.13
N LYS A 98 0.06 1.93 -7.95
CA LYS A 98 0.95 1.37 -8.97
C LYS A 98 1.15 -0.12 -8.72
N VAL A 99 1.39 -0.87 -9.77
CA VAL A 99 1.73 -2.30 -9.68
C VAL A 99 3.22 -2.47 -9.94
N SER A 100 3.91 -3.13 -9.02
CA SER A 100 5.30 -3.53 -9.16
C SER A 100 5.43 -4.97 -8.66
N ALA A 101 5.30 -5.94 -9.57
CA ALA A 101 5.39 -7.36 -9.21
C ALA A 101 6.84 -7.82 -9.33
N PRO A 102 7.58 -7.91 -8.24
CA PRO A 102 8.94 -8.40 -8.26
C PRO A 102 8.96 -9.92 -8.49
N ASN A 103 9.91 -10.37 -9.29
CA ASN A 103 10.26 -11.79 -9.31
C ASN A 103 11.23 -12.02 -8.14
N VAL A 104 10.80 -12.75 -7.12
CA VAL A 104 11.59 -13.11 -5.95
C VAL A 104 11.76 -14.62 -5.89
N ASP A 105 12.85 -15.05 -5.27
CA ASP A 105 13.01 -16.45 -4.92
C ASP A 105 11.97 -16.82 -3.84
N GLU A 106 11.11 -17.76 -4.15
CA GLU A 106 10.06 -18.27 -3.25
C GLU A 106 10.53 -19.50 -2.45
N SER A 107 11.81 -19.89 -2.56
CA SER A 107 12.39 -20.93 -1.72
C SER A 107 12.44 -20.47 -0.25
N VAL A 108 12.04 -21.33 0.65
CA VAL A 108 12.06 -21.10 2.11
C VAL A 108 12.80 -22.21 2.80
N ALA A 109 13.33 -21.92 3.99
CA ALA A 109 14.01 -22.93 4.80
C ALA A 109 13.07 -24.08 5.17
N GLU A 110 13.56 -25.28 5.18
CA GLU A 110 12.81 -26.45 5.64
C GLU A 110 12.39 -26.31 7.11
N GLY A 111 11.21 -26.81 7.45
CA GLY A 111 10.69 -26.79 8.81
C GLY A 111 10.02 -25.50 9.27
N LEU A 112 9.89 -24.49 8.41
CA LEU A 112 9.11 -23.30 8.75
C LEU A 112 7.62 -23.62 8.82
N SER A 113 6.92 -23.02 9.79
CA SER A 113 5.45 -23.09 9.84
C SER A 113 4.83 -22.32 8.65
N PRO A 114 3.62 -22.70 8.20
CA PRO A 114 2.93 -22.00 7.11
C PRO A 114 2.79 -20.49 7.33
N ALA A 115 2.55 -20.06 8.58
CA ALA A 115 2.50 -18.67 8.99
C ALA A 115 3.82 -17.94 8.72
N ARG A 116 4.96 -18.55 9.14
CA ARG A 116 6.29 -17.96 8.91
C ARG A 116 6.67 -17.90 7.43
N ILE A 117 6.26 -18.90 6.65
CA ILE A 117 6.49 -18.93 5.21
C ILE A 117 5.84 -17.71 4.54
N VAL A 118 4.54 -17.46 4.80
CA VAL A 118 3.84 -16.34 4.16
C VAL A 118 4.32 -14.98 4.64
N GLU A 119 4.73 -14.86 5.91
CA GLU A 119 5.35 -13.66 6.44
C GLU A 119 6.67 -13.36 5.73
N GLU A 120 7.55 -14.36 5.62
CA GLU A 120 8.85 -14.19 4.97
C GLU A 120 8.71 -13.87 3.47
N LEU A 121 7.84 -14.58 2.76
CA LEU A 121 7.63 -14.35 1.32
C LEU A 121 7.00 -12.98 1.06
N SER A 122 6.03 -12.54 1.88
CA SER A 122 5.46 -11.20 1.76
C SER A 122 6.49 -10.10 2.02
N GLN A 123 7.39 -10.27 3.01
CA GLN A 123 8.51 -9.34 3.26
C GLN A 123 9.48 -9.28 2.08
N ARG A 124 9.89 -10.42 1.54
CA ARG A 124 10.77 -10.47 0.36
C ARG A 124 10.15 -9.73 -0.83
N LYS A 125 8.85 -9.96 -1.10
CA LYS A 125 8.11 -9.28 -2.16
C LYS A 125 8.02 -7.77 -1.90
N ALA A 126 7.78 -7.33 -0.67
CA ALA A 126 7.75 -5.90 -0.32
C ALA A 126 9.10 -5.22 -0.57
N ARG A 127 10.19 -5.82 -0.09
CA ARG A 127 11.56 -5.27 -0.25
C ARG A 127 12.03 -5.25 -1.71
N ALA A 128 11.58 -6.20 -2.52
CA ALA A 128 11.97 -6.31 -3.92
C ALA A 128 11.14 -5.43 -4.87
N ALA A 129 10.15 -4.67 -4.37
CA ALA A 129 9.36 -3.75 -5.17
C ALA A 129 10.23 -2.61 -5.71
N LYS A 130 10.54 -2.68 -7.02
CA LYS A 130 11.38 -1.68 -7.70
C LYS A 130 10.64 -0.35 -7.84
N LYS A 131 11.39 0.76 -7.81
CA LYS A 131 10.89 2.14 -8.01
C LYS A 131 10.03 2.70 -6.86
N ALA A 132 10.03 2.07 -5.69
CA ALA A 132 9.45 2.69 -4.51
C ALA A 132 10.41 3.77 -3.98
N GLY A 133 9.90 5.00 -3.82
CA GLY A 133 10.59 6.07 -3.12
C GLY A 133 10.45 5.93 -1.60
N PRO A 134 11.19 6.69 -0.81
CA PRO A 134 11.18 6.58 0.65
C PRO A 134 9.81 6.92 1.28
N LYS A 135 8.97 7.69 0.60
CA LYS A 135 7.60 8.02 1.04
C LYS A 135 6.55 7.03 0.54
N ASP A 136 6.86 6.22 -0.47
CA ASP A 136 5.89 5.29 -1.06
C ASP A 136 5.52 4.17 -0.09
N ILE A 137 4.25 3.78 -0.10
CA ILE A 137 3.71 2.68 0.70
C ILE A 137 3.61 1.44 -0.18
N VAL A 138 4.44 0.45 0.09
CA VAL A 138 4.45 -0.82 -0.63
C VAL A 138 3.60 -1.83 0.13
N ILE A 139 2.64 -2.45 -0.56
CA ILE A 139 1.80 -3.53 -0.05
C ILE A 139 2.18 -4.81 -0.78
N ALA A 140 2.57 -5.83 -0.03
CA ALA A 140 2.86 -7.16 -0.57
C ALA A 140 2.10 -8.22 0.21
N ALA A 141 1.74 -9.32 -0.44
CA ALA A 141 1.12 -10.46 0.22
C ALA A 141 1.60 -11.77 -0.40
N ASP A 142 1.56 -12.83 0.39
CA ASP A 142 1.75 -14.21 -0.04
C ASP A 142 0.73 -15.13 0.58
N THR A 143 0.34 -16.21 -0.12
CA THR A 143 -0.72 -17.11 0.32
C THR A 143 -0.31 -18.55 0.09
N VAL A 144 -0.48 -19.39 1.12
CA VAL A 144 -0.29 -20.83 1.03
C VAL A 144 -1.50 -21.57 1.60
N VAL A 145 -1.73 -22.77 1.11
CA VAL A 145 -2.68 -23.74 1.68
C VAL A 145 -1.88 -24.77 2.47
N ALA A 146 -2.34 -25.12 3.65
CA ALA A 146 -1.70 -26.13 4.48
C ALA A 146 -2.68 -27.23 4.88
N LEU A 147 -2.28 -28.47 4.65
CA LEU A 147 -3.00 -29.66 5.06
C LEU A 147 -2.08 -30.54 5.92
N ASP A 148 -2.48 -30.87 7.15
CA ASP A 148 -1.70 -31.67 8.09
C ASP A 148 -0.26 -31.14 8.28
N GLY A 149 -0.10 -29.83 8.32
CA GLY A 149 1.23 -29.17 8.46
C GLY A 149 2.05 -29.10 7.16
N SER A 150 1.62 -29.77 6.09
CA SER A 150 2.28 -29.73 4.78
C SER A 150 1.73 -28.58 3.93
N VAL A 151 2.63 -27.80 3.30
CA VAL A 151 2.25 -26.68 2.46
C VAL A 151 1.98 -27.14 1.03
N LEU A 152 0.81 -26.78 0.51
CA LEU A 152 0.42 -26.98 -0.88
C LEU A 152 0.60 -25.68 -1.65
N GLY A 153 1.59 -25.66 -2.53
CA GLY A 153 1.85 -24.56 -3.44
C GLY A 153 0.89 -24.54 -4.65
N LYS A 154 1.30 -23.87 -5.71
CA LYS A 154 0.60 -23.93 -6.99
C LYS A 154 0.87 -25.27 -7.68
N PRO A 155 -0.14 -25.88 -8.31
CA PRO A 155 0.05 -27.14 -9.04
C PRO A 155 0.96 -26.93 -10.24
N ARG A 156 1.80 -27.93 -10.52
CA ARG A 156 2.74 -27.93 -11.65
C ARG A 156 2.14 -28.55 -12.91
N SER A 157 1.12 -29.37 -12.73
CA SER A 157 0.40 -30.07 -13.80
C SER A 157 -1.04 -30.35 -13.40
N GLY A 158 -1.86 -30.84 -14.35
CA GLY A 158 -3.23 -31.29 -14.05
C GLY A 158 -3.26 -32.47 -13.08
N GLU A 159 -2.29 -33.38 -13.14
CA GLU A 159 -2.16 -34.52 -12.21
C GLU A 159 -1.83 -34.03 -10.80
N ASP A 160 -0.93 -33.02 -10.68
CA ASP A 160 -0.58 -32.42 -9.39
C ASP A 160 -1.80 -31.72 -8.79
N ALA A 161 -2.56 -30.96 -9.60
CA ALA A 161 -3.81 -30.35 -9.19
C ALA A 161 -4.83 -31.40 -8.73
N PHE A 162 -4.96 -32.52 -9.45
CA PHE A 162 -5.84 -33.63 -9.08
C PHE A 162 -5.45 -34.24 -7.74
N ALA A 163 -4.17 -34.47 -7.51
CA ALA A 163 -3.64 -35.01 -6.25
C ALA A 163 -3.93 -34.05 -5.07
N MET A 164 -3.68 -32.74 -5.27
CA MET A 164 -3.97 -31.71 -4.26
C MET A 164 -5.45 -31.67 -3.89
N LEU A 165 -6.35 -31.57 -4.88
CA LEU A 165 -7.80 -31.50 -4.68
C LEU A 165 -8.34 -32.79 -4.06
N SER A 166 -7.82 -33.97 -4.45
CA SER A 166 -8.18 -35.24 -3.85
C SER A 166 -7.77 -35.31 -2.38
N ALA A 167 -6.60 -34.79 -2.02
CA ALA A 167 -6.14 -34.72 -0.64
C ALA A 167 -6.98 -33.78 0.23
N LEU A 168 -7.51 -32.69 -0.33
CA LEU A 168 -8.38 -31.71 0.33
C LEU A 168 -9.85 -32.17 0.44
N SER A 169 -10.28 -33.10 -0.43
CA SER A 169 -11.67 -33.54 -0.54
C SER A 169 -12.19 -34.14 0.79
N GLY A 170 -13.31 -33.60 1.28
CA GLY A 170 -13.98 -34.05 2.50
C GLY A 170 -13.27 -33.65 3.80
N ARG A 171 -12.21 -32.82 3.71
CA ARG A 171 -11.33 -32.49 4.84
C ARG A 171 -11.32 -31.01 5.15
N GLU A 172 -10.89 -30.71 6.37
CA GLU A 172 -10.54 -29.37 6.80
C GLU A 172 -9.05 -29.11 6.56
N HIS A 173 -8.73 -27.93 6.09
CA HIS A 173 -7.39 -27.46 5.86
C HIS A 173 -7.31 -25.95 6.16
N HIS A 174 -6.13 -25.37 6.15
CA HIS A 174 -5.91 -23.98 6.53
C HIS A 174 -5.30 -23.19 5.39
N VAL A 175 -5.78 -21.96 5.21
CA VAL A 175 -5.19 -20.97 4.29
C VAL A 175 -4.53 -19.89 5.11
N TYR A 176 -3.26 -19.68 4.84
CA TYR A 176 -2.47 -18.61 5.45
C TYR A 176 -2.16 -17.55 4.41
N THR A 177 -2.41 -16.29 4.74
CA THR A 177 -1.96 -15.16 3.93
C THR A 177 -1.15 -14.20 4.78
N GLY A 178 0.13 -14.03 4.43
CA GLY A 178 1.00 -13.00 4.97
C GLY A 178 0.80 -11.69 4.21
N VAL A 179 0.79 -10.58 4.94
CA VAL A 179 0.74 -9.24 4.38
C VAL A 179 1.84 -8.39 4.99
N THR A 180 2.59 -7.70 4.14
CA THR A 180 3.62 -6.75 4.55
C THR A 180 3.30 -5.38 3.97
N VAL A 181 3.32 -4.36 4.83
CA VAL A 181 3.31 -2.95 4.45
C VAL A 181 4.66 -2.34 4.79
N HIS A 182 5.29 -1.71 3.82
CA HIS A 182 6.63 -1.15 3.92
C HIS A 182 6.65 0.31 3.44
N GLN A 183 7.30 1.21 4.20
CA GLN A 183 7.50 2.62 3.85
C GLN A 183 8.83 3.10 4.42
N GLY A 184 9.77 3.46 3.57
CA GLY A 184 11.12 3.84 3.99
C GLY A 184 11.79 2.72 4.78
N GLU A 185 12.16 2.98 6.03
CA GLU A 185 12.76 1.99 6.95
C GLU A 185 11.71 1.22 7.77
N ARG A 186 10.45 1.67 7.73
CA ARG A 186 9.37 1.05 8.51
C ARG A 186 8.73 -0.08 7.73
N ALA A 187 8.64 -1.25 8.35
CA ALA A 187 7.89 -2.39 7.82
C ALA A 187 7.04 -3.03 8.91
N VAL A 188 5.83 -3.41 8.56
CA VAL A 188 4.93 -4.20 9.41
C VAL A 188 4.50 -5.42 8.62
N THR A 189 4.67 -6.59 9.22
CA THR A 189 4.25 -7.87 8.65
C THR A 189 3.35 -8.59 9.63
N GLU A 190 2.22 -9.04 9.15
CA GLU A 190 1.28 -9.89 9.89
C GLU A 190 0.75 -11.00 8.96
N HIS A 191 0.15 -12.02 9.51
CA HIS A 191 -0.56 -13.05 8.74
C HIS A 191 -1.98 -13.25 9.26
N GLU A 192 -2.82 -13.83 8.42
CA GLU A 192 -4.17 -14.31 8.73
C GLU A 192 -4.26 -15.79 8.41
N GLU A 193 -4.94 -16.53 9.28
CA GLU A 193 -5.23 -17.94 9.13
C GLU A 193 -6.74 -18.14 8.98
N THR A 194 -7.16 -18.96 8.03
CA THR A 194 -8.57 -19.32 7.82
C THR A 194 -8.71 -20.81 7.65
N ALA A 195 -9.51 -21.44 8.50
CA ALA A 195 -9.91 -22.84 8.34
C ALA A 195 -10.93 -22.94 7.21
N VAL A 196 -10.71 -23.85 6.28
CA VAL A 196 -11.59 -24.14 5.13
C VAL A 196 -11.92 -25.61 5.15
N ARG A 197 -13.21 -25.94 5.02
CA ARG A 197 -13.68 -27.33 4.94
C ARG A 197 -14.29 -27.62 3.59
N PHE A 198 -13.74 -28.61 2.90
CA PHE A 198 -14.34 -29.10 1.65
C PHE A 198 -15.40 -30.19 1.93
N ARG A 199 -16.45 -30.18 1.14
CA ARG A 199 -17.28 -31.39 0.99
C ARG A 199 -16.50 -32.49 0.28
N ALA A 200 -16.97 -33.72 0.35
CA ALA A 200 -16.41 -34.76 -0.50
C ALA A 200 -16.63 -34.42 -1.98
N LEU A 201 -15.59 -34.56 -2.77
CA LEU A 201 -15.55 -34.31 -4.22
C LEU A 201 -15.36 -35.64 -4.95
N SER A 202 -16.12 -35.85 -6.01
CA SER A 202 -15.90 -37.01 -6.88
C SER A 202 -14.71 -36.77 -7.82
N PRO A 203 -14.05 -37.81 -8.34
CA PRO A 203 -12.98 -37.67 -9.32
C PRO A 203 -13.41 -36.90 -10.57
N ASP A 204 -14.66 -37.03 -11.00
CA ASP A 204 -15.14 -36.32 -12.19
C ASP A 204 -15.36 -34.83 -11.96
N GLU A 205 -15.83 -34.44 -10.76
CA GLU A 205 -15.90 -33.03 -10.36
C GLU A 205 -14.51 -32.39 -10.34
N ILE A 206 -13.52 -33.08 -9.77
CA ILE A 206 -12.13 -32.61 -9.73
C ILE A 206 -11.59 -32.44 -11.15
N ARG A 207 -11.77 -33.42 -12.03
CA ARG A 207 -11.33 -33.34 -13.43
C ARG A 207 -12.04 -32.23 -14.19
N GLY A 208 -13.36 -32.08 -14.00
CA GLY A 208 -14.15 -31.01 -14.59
C GLY A 208 -13.63 -29.62 -14.18
N TYR A 209 -13.30 -29.44 -12.89
CA TYR A 209 -12.75 -28.18 -12.41
C TYR A 209 -11.34 -27.90 -12.96
N ILE A 210 -10.47 -28.91 -13.03
CA ILE A 210 -9.13 -28.77 -13.64
C ILE A 210 -9.23 -28.39 -15.11
N ALA A 211 -10.19 -28.94 -15.85
CA ALA A 211 -10.40 -28.64 -17.27
C ALA A 211 -10.74 -27.15 -17.52
N THR A 212 -11.26 -26.41 -16.52
CA THR A 212 -11.47 -24.96 -16.63
C THR A 212 -10.18 -24.16 -16.70
N GLY A 213 -9.03 -24.73 -16.30
CA GLY A 213 -7.76 -24.04 -16.15
C GLY A 213 -7.66 -23.15 -14.90
N GLU A 214 -8.76 -22.93 -14.20
CA GLU A 214 -8.81 -22.03 -13.02
C GLU A 214 -7.86 -22.44 -11.88
N PRO A 215 -7.66 -23.74 -11.57
CA PRO A 215 -6.79 -24.19 -10.47
C PRO A 215 -5.32 -23.81 -10.62
N MET A 216 -4.82 -23.66 -11.83
CA MET A 216 -3.39 -23.74 -12.16
C MET A 216 -2.54 -22.58 -11.61
N ASP A 217 -3.15 -21.46 -11.28
CA ASP A 217 -2.46 -20.28 -10.72
C ASP A 217 -2.64 -20.10 -9.20
N LYS A 218 -3.26 -21.09 -8.53
CA LYS A 218 -3.71 -21.00 -7.15
C LYS A 218 -3.02 -21.99 -6.22
N ALA A 219 -2.62 -21.54 -5.03
CA ALA A 219 -2.16 -22.43 -3.97
C ALA A 219 -3.25 -23.44 -3.59
N GLY A 220 -2.88 -24.72 -3.43
CA GLY A 220 -3.81 -25.80 -3.16
C GLY A 220 -4.73 -26.16 -4.34
N ALA A 221 -4.48 -25.62 -5.53
CA ALA A 221 -5.24 -25.86 -6.75
C ALA A 221 -6.72 -25.47 -6.69
N TYR A 222 -7.12 -24.44 -5.91
CA TYR A 222 -8.50 -23.98 -5.89
C TYR A 222 -8.63 -22.48 -5.63
N GLY A 223 -9.78 -21.91 -6.05
CA GLY A 223 -10.20 -20.56 -5.70
C GLY A 223 -11.55 -20.59 -4.98
N ILE A 224 -11.72 -19.71 -4.01
CA ILE A 224 -13.02 -19.45 -3.37
C ILE A 224 -13.60 -18.19 -4.01
N GLN A 225 -14.87 -18.28 -4.41
CA GLN A 225 -15.68 -17.14 -4.81
C GLN A 225 -16.52 -16.73 -3.60
N GLY A 226 -16.36 -15.47 -3.13
CA GLY A 226 -17.12 -14.92 -2.00
C GLY A 226 -16.26 -14.11 -1.04
N ASP A 227 -16.80 -13.81 0.14
CA ASP A 227 -16.34 -12.77 1.07
C ASP A 227 -15.11 -13.17 1.95
N TYR A 228 -14.35 -14.15 1.55
CA TYR A 228 -13.17 -14.62 2.29
C TYR A 228 -11.87 -14.01 1.76
N SER A 229 -11.69 -12.72 2.01
CA SER A 229 -10.56 -11.93 1.50
C SER A 229 -9.18 -12.54 1.80
N ASN A 230 -9.02 -13.20 2.97
CA ASN A 230 -7.79 -13.92 3.30
C ASN A 230 -7.52 -15.07 2.32
N VAL A 231 -8.52 -15.92 2.06
CA VAL A 231 -8.39 -17.08 1.17
C VAL A 231 -8.21 -16.64 -0.29
N VAL A 232 -8.82 -15.52 -0.67
CA VAL A 232 -8.64 -14.89 -1.98
C VAL A 232 -7.23 -14.29 -2.13
N GLY A 233 -6.52 -14.05 -1.04
CA GLY A 233 -5.10 -13.73 -1.02
C GLY A 233 -4.72 -12.33 -0.56
N LEU A 234 -5.63 -11.62 0.12
CA LEU A 234 -5.34 -10.34 0.79
C LEU A 234 -6.26 -10.17 2.00
N PRO A 235 -5.76 -10.24 3.24
CA PRO A 235 -6.59 -10.12 4.45
C PRO A 235 -6.95 -8.64 4.68
N VAL A 236 -8.04 -8.19 4.05
CA VAL A 236 -8.42 -6.76 3.95
C VAL A 236 -8.62 -6.10 5.32
N PHE A 237 -9.20 -6.80 6.29
CA PHE A 237 -9.39 -6.26 7.64
C PHE A 237 -8.03 -6.00 8.32
N ARG A 238 -7.12 -6.96 8.26
CA ARG A 238 -5.77 -6.86 8.82
C ARG A 238 -4.96 -5.79 8.10
N LEU A 239 -4.99 -5.79 6.77
CA LEU A 239 -4.32 -4.77 5.96
C LEU A 239 -4.84 -3.36 6.30
N GLY A 240 -6.15 -3.15 6.43
CA GLY A 240 -6.73 -1.86 6.80
C GLY A 240 -6.20 -1.36 8.14
N ARG A 241 -6.06 -2.24 9.13
CA ARG A 241 -5.50 -1.91 10.44
C ARG A 241 -4.02 -1.51 10.37
N ILE A 242 -3.24 -2.21 9.55
CA ILE A 242 -1.82 -1.86 9.31
C ILE A 242 -1.73 -0.50 8.61
N LEU A 243 -2.51 -0.28 7.55
CA LEU A 243 -2.51 0.96 6.77
C LEU A 243 -2.90 2.18 7.62
N ALA A 244 -3.83 2.04 8.57
CA ALA A 244 -4.14 3.09 9.54
C ALA A 244 -2.90 3.52 10.34
N GLY A 245 -2.02 2.58 10.70
CA GLY A 245 -0.73 2.85 11.34
C GLY A 245 0.26 3.62 10.44
N PHE A 246 0.07 3.62 9.13
CA PHE A 246 0.83 4.39 8.13
C PHE A 246 0.11 5.67 7.69
N GLY A 247 -0.98 6.07 8.39
CA GLY A 247 -1.72 7.30 8.11
C GLY A 247 -2.79 7.17 7.02
N ILE A 248 -3.08 5.97 6.54
CA ILE A 248 -4.16 5.70 5.59
C ILE A 248 -5.40 5.22 6.38
N ASP A 249 -6.37 6.10 6.55
CA ASP A 249 -7.63 5.78 7.22
C ASP A 249 -8.74 5.53 6.19
N LEU A 250 -9.01 4.26 5.92
CA LEU A 250 -9.99 3.82 4.91
C LEU A 250 -11.43 4.21 5.27
N LEU A 251 -11.75 4.43 6.56
CA LEU A 251 -13.09 4.84 6.99
C LEU A 251 -13.37 6.31 6.69
N LYS A 252 -12.34 7.13 6.51
CA LYS A 252 -12.45 8.54 6.11
C LYS A 252 -12.39 8.75 4.61
N CYS A 253 -12.05 7.71 3.84
CA CYS A 253 -11.95 7.76 2.38
C CYS A 253 -13.31 7.64 1.66
N GLY A 254 -14.45 7.70 2.35
CA GLY A 254 -15.80 7.60 1.77
C GLY A 254 -16.23 8.76 0.86
N ASP A 255 -15.44 9.82 0.73
CA ASP A 255 -15.72 10.99 -0.13
C ASP A 255 -14.52 11.30 -1.05
N ILE A 256 -14.08 10.30 -1.83
CA ILE A 256 -13.01 10.50 -2.82
C ILE A 256 -13.63 11.01 -4.13
N THR A 257 -14.05 12.27 -4.14
CA THR A 257 -14.37 13.01 -5.38
C THR A 257 -13.36 14.10 -5.72
N GLN A 258 -12.20 14.13 -5.04
CA GLN A 258 -11.14 15.10 -5.36
C GLN A 258 -9.81 14.40 -5.65
N PRO A 259 -9.21 14.63 -6.84
CA PRO A 259 -7.88 14.13 -7.16
C PRO A 259 -6.85 14.85 -6.28
N GLY A 260 -6.08 14.08 -5.51
CA GLY A 260 -4.91 14.59 -4.79
C GLY A 260 -5.00 14.62 -3.27
N LEU A 261 -5.98 13.96 -2.64
CA LEU A 261 -6.03 13.87 -1.18
C LEU A 261 -5.86 12.42 -0.71
N PHE A 262 -4.67 12.08 -0.25
CA PHE A 262 -4.57 11.22 0.92
C PHE A 262 -5.24 11.99 2.06
N CYS A 263 -6.19 11.40 2.78
CA CYS A 263 -6.97 12.06 3.81
C CYS A 263 -6.08 12.97 4.67
N LYS A 264 -6.52 14.24 4.81
CA LYS A 264 -5.89 15.23 5.68
C LYS A 264 -5.98 14.81 7.14
#